data_0888785d94939fa901ea934bfde077e8
#
_entry.id   0888785d94939fa901ea934bfde077e8
#
_cell.length_a   1.000
_cell.length_b   1.000
_cell.length_c   1.000
_cell.angle_alpha   90.00
_cell.angle_beta   90.00
_cell.angle_gamma   90.00
#
_symmetry.space_group_name_H-M   'P 1'
#
loop_
_entity.id
_entity.type
_entity.pdbx_description
1 polymer ?
#
loop_
_entity_poly.entity_id
_entity_poly.type
_entity_poly.pdbx_seq_one_letter_code
_entity_poly.pdbx_strand_id
1 'polypeptide(L)'
;MEYLHEDKQVFHKPVAFSGMSNDIKVDCAFQYTDEYQENIFSFVNIVRTKDGGTHETGAKNAFTKVFNEYARKNGLLKEKDKNFEGSDVREGLTIILSLGVPENLLQFEGQTKGKLGTAEAKAAVDSIVSEKLSFFLEENKELAITLIKKMQRASTA
;
A
#
# COMPACT_ATOMS: atom_id res chain seq x y z
N MET A 1 1.00 14.59 -1.52
CA MET A 1 0.29 13.95 -0.42
C MET A 1 -0.06 14.86 0.73
N GLU A 2 0.83 15.70 1.18
CA GLU A 2 0.51 16.67 2.23
C GLU A 2 -0.68 17.55 1.86
N TYR A 3 -0.79 17.91 0.60
CA TYR A 3 -1.91 18.69 0.08
C TYR A 3 -3.25 17.99 0.31
N LEU A 4 -3.29 16.66 0.14
CA LEU A 4 -4.52 15.87 0.35
C LEU A 4 -4.92 15.78 1.82
N HIS A 5 -3.99 16.03 2.72
CA HIS A 5 -4.21 15.88 4.16
C HIS A 5 -4.11 17.20 4.92
N GLU A 6 -4.34 18.32 4.22
CA GLU A 6 -4.18 19.66 4.80
C GLU A 6 -4.93 19.85 6.10
N ASP A 7 -6.17 19.36 6.18
CA ASP A 7 -7.04 19.51 7.34
C ASP A 7 -7.08 18.27 8.24
N LYS A 8 -6.17 17.31 8.02
CA LYS A 8 -6.17 16.03 8.73
C LYS A 8 -4.91 15.89 9.58
N GLN A 9 -5.05 15.24 10.74
CA GLN A 9 -3.89 14.92 11.54
C GLN A 9 -3.15 13.75 10.90
N VAL A 10 -1.85 13.92 10.67
CA VAL A 10 -1.02 12.89 10.05
C VAL A 10 -0.03 12.31 11.05
N PHE A 11 0.34 11.05 10.87
CA PHE A 11 1.31 10.37 11.74
C PHE A 11 2.75 10.57 11.29
N HIS A 12 2.97 10.93 10.04
CA HIS A 12 4.31 11.06 9.46
C HIS A 12 4.25 11.87 8.17
N LYS A 13 5.40 12.26 7.67
CA LYS A 13 5.50 12.89 6.35
C LYS A 13 5.21 11.85 5.27
N PRO A 14 4.75 12.26 4.08
CA PRO A 14 4.57 11.32 2.98
C PRO A 14 5.83 10.52 2.70
N VAL A 15 5.68 9.23 2.50
CA VAL A 15 6.77 8.33 2.17
C VAL A 15 6.63 7.92 0.71
N ALA A 16 7.68 8.09 -0.07
CA ALA A 16 7.66 7.75 -1.49
C ALA A 16 8.84 6.82 -1.82
N PHE A 17 8.58 5.87 -2.69
CA PHE A 17 9.61 4.96 -3.20
C PHE A 17 9.25 4.50 -4.61
N SER A 18 10.25 3.97 -5.30
CA SER A 18 10.05 3.45 -6.65
C SER A 18 10.95 2.24 -6.89
N GLY A 19 10.59 1.47 -7.90
CA GLY A 19 11.37 0.32 -8.32
C GLY A 19 10.84 -0.25 -9.62
N MET A 20 11.50 -1.27 -10.12
CA MET A 20 11.10 -1.93 -11.36
C MET A 20 11.14 -3.45 -11.16
N SER A 21 10.12 -4.12 -11.65
CA SER A 21 10.02 -5.58 -11.61
C SER A 21 9.29 -6.06 -12.84
N ASN A 22 9.85 -7.06 -13.54
CA ASN A 22 9.25 -7.63 -14.76
C ASN A 22 8.91 -6.58 -15.81
N ASP A 23 9.81 -5.61 -16.00
CA ASP A 23 9.66 -4.48 -16.93
C ASP A 23 8.53 -3.51 -16.57
N ILE A 24 7.95 -3.63 -15.39
CA ILE A 24 6.93 -2.72 -14.89
C ILE A 24 7.56 -1.79 -13.86
N LYS A 25 7.47 -0.49 -14.13
CA LYS A 25 7.93 0.53 -13.19
C LYS A 25 6.84 0.80 -12.17
N VAL A 26 7.20 0.82 -10.89
CA VAL A 26 6.27 1.06 -9.80
C VAL A 26 6.74 2.29 -9.02
N ASP A 27 5.88 3.29 -8.93
CA ASP A 27 6.07 4.46 -8.07
C ASP A 27 4.94 4.47 -7.05
N CYS A 28 5.28 4.54 -5.78
CA CYS A 28 4.30 4.50 -4.70
C CYS A 28 4.60 5.57 -3.67
N ALA A 29 3.56 6.26 -3.22
CA ALA A 29 3.65 7.16 -2.09
C ALA A 29 2.53 6.84 -1.13
N PHE A 30 2.78 6.95 0.17
CA PHE A 30 1.73 6.68 1.15
C PHE A 30 1.88 7.57 2.37
N GLN A 31 0.76 7.74 3.09
CA GLN A 31 0.73 8.47 4.35
C GLN A 31 -0.44 7.96 5.19
N TYR A 32 -0.21 7.80 6.49
CA TYR A 32 -1.26 7.46 7.45
C TYR A 32 -1.79 8.69 8.15
N THR A 33 -3.10 8.72 8.36
CA THR A 33 -3.78 9.78 9.12
C THR A 33 -4.59 9.14 10.24
N ASP A 34 -5.19 9.96 11.10
CA ASP A 34 -6.05 9.49 12.18
C ASP A 34 -7.48 9.18 11.73
N GLU A 35 -7.76 9.25 10.44
CA GLU A 35 -9.07 8.93 9.89
C GLU A 35 -9.33 7.43 9.80
N TYR A 36 -10.58 7.07 9.51
CA TYR A 36 -10.99 5.67 9.41
C TYR A 36 -11.00 5.16 7.97
N GLN A 37 -11.03 6.05 6.99
CA GLN A 37 -11.15 5.66 5.59
C GLN A 37 -9.80 5.40 4.95
N GLU A 38 -9.75 4.42 4.03
CA GLU A 38 -8.62 4.25 3.16
C GLU A 38 -8.90 4.94 1.82
N ASN A 39 -7.87 5.48 1.21
CA ASN A 39 -7.97 6.13 -0.10
C ASN A 39 -6.82 5.65 -0.98
N ILE A 40 -7.15 5.15 -2.15
CA ILE A 40 -6.13 4.70 -3.10
C ILE A 40 -6.36 5.43 -4.43
N PHE A 41 -5.34 6.13 -4.89
CA PHE A 41 -5.34 6.79 -6.19
C PHE A 41 -4.33 6.08 -7.06
N SER A 42 -4.80 5.36 -8.07
CA SER A 42 -3.91 4.56 -8.90
C SER A 42 -3.95 5.01 -10.36
N PHE A 43 -2.80 4.88 -11.00
CA PHE A 43 -2.59 5.30 -12.39
C PHE A 43 -1.78 4.24 -13.12
N VAL A 44 -2.09 4.05 -14.38
CA VAL A 44 -1.32 3.19 -15.28
C VAL A 44 -0.99 4.01 -16.51
N ASN A 45 0.31 4.22 -16.77
CA ASN A 45 0.77 5.06 -17.88
C ASN A 45 0.06 6.42 -17.90
N ILE A 46 -0.03 7.04 -16.72
CA ILE A 46 -0.63 8.37 -16.50
C ILE A 46 -2.17 8.36 -16.48
N VAL A 47 -2.81 7.28 -16.93
CA VAL A 47 -4.28 7.18 -16.94
C VAL A 47 -4.77 6.75 -15.56
N ARG A 48 -5.70 7.51 -14.98
CA ARG A 48 -6.31 7.16 -13.71
C ARG A 48 -7.16 5.90 -13.82
N THR A 49 -6.87 4.89 -12.98
CA THR A 49 -7.64 3.65 -12.92
C THR A 49 -8.69 3.75 -11.81
N LYS A 50 -9.83 4.36 -12.12
CA LYS A 50 -10.89 4.64 -11.15
C LYS A 50 -11.47 3.40 -10.50
N ASP A 51 -11.52 2.31 -11.23
CA ASP A 51 -12.10 1.05 -10.77
C ASP A 51 -11.04 0.09 -10.22
N GLY A 52 -9.82 0.57 -10.03
CA GLY A 52 -8.73 -0.21 -9.44
C GLY A 52 -8.13 -1.24 -10.40
N GLY A 53 -7.87 -2.41 -9.90
CA GLY A 53 -7.32 -3.52 -10.67
C GLY A 53 -6.26 -4.28 -9.92
N THR A 54 -5.50 -5.11 -10.67
CA THR A 54 -4.50 -6.00 -10.11
C THR A 54 -3.39 -5.28 -9.36
N HIS A 55 -3.02 -4.08 -9.81
CA HIS A 55 -1.98 -3.27 -9.16
C HIS A 55 -2.41 -2.84 -7.75
N GLU A 56 -3.66 -2.43 -7.57
CA GLU A 56 -4.17 -2.06 -6.25
C GLU A 56 -4.24 -3.27 -5.32
N THR A 57 -4.65 -4.42 -5.85
CA THR A 57 -4.66 -5.67 -5.10
C THR A 57 -3.25 -6.02 -4.61
N GLY A 58 -2.26 -5.88 -5.48
CA GLY A 58 -0.86 -6.11 -5.11
C GLY A 58 -0.39 -5.20 -3.99
N ALA A 59 -0.72 -3.90 -4.07
CA ALA A 59 -0.35 -2.94 -3.03
C ALA A 59 -1.03 -3.27 -1.70
N LYS A 60 -2.32 -3.56 -1.71
CA LYS A 60 -3.07 -3.92 -0.50
C LYS A 60 -2.50 -5.17 0.17
N ASN A 61 -2.21 -6.20 -0.61
CA ASN A 61 -1.63 -7.43 -0.09
C ASN A 61 -0.24 -7.18 0.50
N ALA A 62 0.57 -6.36 -0.16
CA ALA A 62 1.92 -6.06 0.31
C ALA A 62 1.90 -5.33 1.66
N PHE A 63 1.06 -4.31 1.81
CA PHE A 63 0.92 -3.60 3.09
C PHE A 63 0.49 -4.53 4.20
N THR A 64 -0.54 -5.34 3.98
CA THR A 64 -1.05 -6.28 4.97
C THR A 64 0.03 -7.28 5.40
N LYS A 65 0.71 -7.87 4.43
CA LYS A 65 1.76 -8.87 4.67
C LYS A 65 2.92 -8.28 5.46
N VAL A 66 3.44 -7.15 5.01
CA VAL A 66 4.64 -6.54 5.61
C VAL A 66 4.39 -6.10 7.06
N PHE A 67 3.25 -5.48 7.33
CA PHE A 67 2.95 -5.05 8.70
C PHE A 67 2.73 -6.25 9.62
N ASN A 68 2.08 -7.31 9.16
CA ASN A 68 1.92 -8.52 9.97
C ASN A 68 3.27 -9.18 10.26
N GLU A 69 4.13 -9.30 9.25
CA GLU A 69 5.45 -9.88 9.42
C GLU A 69 6.30 -9.06 10.39
N TYR A 70 6.29 -7.73 10.24
CA TYR A 70 7.04 -6.85 11.14
C TYR A 70 6.54 -6.96 12.58
N ALA A 71 5.21 -6.97 12.76
CA ALA A 71 4.63 -7.07 14.09
C ALA A 71 5.01 -8.39 14.78
N ARG A 72 5.01 -9.49 14.05
CA ARG A 72 5.40 -10.80 14.62
C ARG A 72 6.89 -10.85 14.91
N LYS A 73 7.71 -10.36 14.01
CA LYS A 73 9.17 -10.34 14.16
C LYS A 73 9.59 -9.55 15.41
N ASN A 74 8.87 -8.49 15.71
CA ASN A 74 9.22 -7.58 16.82
C ASN A 74 8.38 -7.82 18.08
N GLY A 75 7.66 -8.93 18.15
CA GLY A 75 6.92 -9.32 19.34
C GLY A 75 5.64 -8.54 19.61
N LEU A 76 5.17 -7.75 18.65
CA LEU A 76 3.94 -6.98 18.78
C LEU A 76 2.70 -7.84 18.50
N LEU A 77 2.86 -8.92 17.74
CA LEU A 77 1.88 -9.99 17.60
C LEU A 77 2.52 -11.27 18.08
N LYS A 78 1.88 -11.93 19.02
CA LYS A 78 2.37 -13.19 19.58
C LYS A 78 1.83 -14.37 18.78
N GLU A 79 2.39 -15.55 19.00
CA GLU A 79 2.04 -16.77 18.27
C GLU A 79 0.54 -17.07 18.28
N LYS A 80 -0.11 -16.82 19.39
CA LYS A 80 -1.56 -17.06 19.57
C LYS A 80 -2.44 -15.93 19.02
N ASP A 81 -1.85 -14.79 18.67
CA ASP A 81 -2.60 -13.67 18.14
C ASP A 81 -2.89 -13.88 16.67
N LYS A 82 -4.07 -13.44 16.22
CA LYS A 82 -4.42 -13.46 14.81
C LYS A 82 -3.71 -12.32 14.08
N ASN A 83 -3.42 -12.54 12.81
CA ASN A 83 -2.90 -11.47 11.96
C ASN A 83 -3.93 -10.36 11.84
N PHE A 84 -3.44 -9.14 11.60
CA PHE A 84 -4.31 -8.03 11.26
C PHE A 84 -5.00 -8.31 9.94
N GLU A 85 -6.26 -7.93 9.83
CA GLU A 85 -6.96 -7.98 8.55
C GLU A 85 -6.52 -6.80 7.69
N GLY A 86 -6.72 -6.94 6.37
CA GLY A 86 -6.37 -5.86 5.45
C GLY A 86 -7.03 -4.54 5.80
N SER A 87 -8.31 -4.56 6.20
CA SER A 87 -9.01 -3.35 6.60
C SER A 87 -8.38 -2.67 7.82
N ASP A 88 -7.85 -3.44 8.76
CA ASP A 88 -7.17 -2.88 9.93
C ASP A 88 -5.87 -2.20 9.54
N VAL A 89 -5.09 -2.82 8.64
CA VAL A 89 -3.81 -2.28 8.17
C VAL A 89 -4.02 -1.00 7.37
N ARG A 90 -5.08 -0.94 6.58
CA ARG A 90 -5.33 0.18 5.67
C ARG A 90 -6.18 1.31 6.26
N GLU A 91 -6.65 1.18 7.49
CA GLU A 91 -7.43 2.24 8.12
C GLU A 91 -6.61 3.53 8.21
N GLY A 92 -7.12 4.60 7.64
CA GLY A 92 -6.44 5.89 7.61
C GLY A 92 -5.28 5.99 6.61
N LEU A 93 -5.12 4.99 5.74
CA LEU A 93 -4.03 4.96 4.76
C LEU A 93 -4.45 5.62 3.45
N THR A 94 -3.62 6.53 2.97
CA THR A 94 -3.73 7.07 1.61
C THR A 94 -2.54 6.58 0.80
N ILE A 95 -2.82 5.99 -0.35
CA ILE A 95 -1.79 5.50 -1.27
C ILE A 95 -1.97 6.18 -2.63
N ILE A 96 -0.87 6.65 -3.20
CA ILE A 96 -0.81 7.08 -4.58
C ILE A 96 0.11 6.09 -5.29
N LEU A 97 -0.43 5.38 -6.26
CA LEU A 97 0.27 4.31 -6.98
C LEU A 97 0.29 4.62 -8.45
N SER A 98 1.48 4.65 -9.04
CA SER A 98 1.62 4.92 -10.47
C SER A 98 2.49 3.85 -11.11
N LEU A 99 2.00 3.25 -12.17
CA LEU A 99 2.72 2.21 -12.89
C LEU A 99 3.05 2.64 -14.32
N GLY A 100 4.27 2.27 -14.76
CA GLY A 100 4.62 2.29 -16.16
C GLY A 100 4.63 0.85 -16.67
N VAL A 101 3.67 0.50 -17.53
CA VAL A 101 3.48 -0.87 -18.04
C VAL A 101 3.74 -0.90 -19.53
N PRO A 102 4.60 -1.83 -20.02
CA PRO A 102 4.79 -1.99 -21.46
C PRO A 102 3.47 -2.32 -22.16
N GLU A 103 3.27 -1.80 -23.37
CA GLU A 103 2.02 -2.01 -24.10
C GLU A 103 1.66 -3.47 -24.29
N ASN A 104 2.65 -4.33 -24.52
CA ASN A 104 2.40 -5.75 -24.70
C ASN A 104 1.86 -6.47 -23.47
N LEU A 105 1.98 -5.84 -22.30
CA LEU A 105 1.45 -6.38 -21.03
C LEU A 105 0.17 -5.69 -20.58
N LEU A 106 -0.22 -4.61 -21.26
CA LEU A 106 -1.43 -3.86 -20.85
C LEU A 106 -2.69 -4.67 -21.14
N GLN A 107 -3.47 -4.91 -20.10
CA GLN A 107 -4.78 -5.53 -20.19
C GLN A 107 -5.72 -4.77 -19.26
N PHE A 108 -6.68 -4.09 -19.84
CA PHE A 108 -7.70 -3.40 -19.07
C PHE A 108 -9.00 -4.19 -19.12
N GLU A 109 -9.72 -4.19 -18.01
CA GLU A 109 -11.07 -4.75 -17.96
C GLU A 109 -12.04 -3.64 -18.34
N GLY A 110 -12.90 -3.94 -19.32
CA GLY A 110 -13.88 -2.98 -19.82
C GLY A 110 -13.29 -2.00 -20.81
N GLN A 111 -14.16 -1.18 -21.42
CA GLN A 111 -13.81 -0.26 -22.48
C GLN A 111 -13.27 1.08 -22.00
N THR A 112 -13.48 1.41 -20.73
CA THR A 112 -13.17 2.72 -20.16
C THR A 112 -11.75 2.84 -19.63
N LYS A 113 -10.97 1.76 -19.64
CA LYS A 113 -9.62 1.72 -19.06
C LYS A 113 -9.60 2.08 -17.58
N GLY A 114 -10.72 1.92 -16.89
CA GLY A 114 -10.82 2.24 -15.46
C GLY A 114 -10.28 1.18 -14.53
N LYS A 115 -10.10 -0.04 -15.03
CA LYS A 115 -9.63 -1.17 -14.22
C LYS A 115 -8.56 -1.98 -14.95
N LEU A 116 -7.42 -2.14 -14.29
CA LEU A 116 -6.29 -2.91 -14.86
C LEU A 116 -6.45 -4.39 -14.55
N GLY A 117 -6.33 -5.23 -15.59
CA GLY A 117 -6.40 -6.68 -15.43
C GLY A 117 -5.07 -7.43 -15.59
N THR A 118 -3.96 -6.72 -15.77
CA THR A 118 -2.64 -7.31 -16.01
C THR A 118 -2.15 -8.08 -14.77
N ALA A 119 -1.99 -9.39 -14.90
CA ALA A 119 -1.54 -10.25 -13.78
C ALA A 119 -0.13 -9.90 -13.32
N GLU A 120 0.75 -9.58 -14.24
CA GLU A 120 2.14 -9.21 -13.94
C GLU A 120 2.23 -7.94 -13.09
N ALA A 121 1.25 -7.06 -13.19
CA ALA A 121 1.21 -5.83 -12.40
C ALA A 121 1.01 -6.13 -10.91
N LYS A 122 0.17 -7.11 -10.58
CA LYS A 122 -0.03 -7.52 -9.20
C LYS A 122 1.28 -8.00 -8.56
N ALA A 123 2.00 -8.88 -9.28
CA ALA A 123 3.27 -9.41 -8.78
C ALA A 123 4.33 -8.33 -8.66
N ALA A 124 4.43 -7.44 -9.64
CA ALA A 124 5.40 -6.35 -9.63
C ALA A 124 5.17 -5.40 -8.47
N VAL A 125 3.93 -4.97 -8.26
CA VAL A 125 3.58 -4.06 -7.16
C VAL A 125 3.83 -4.73 -5.82
N ASP A 126 3.37 -5.96 -5.64
CA ASP A 126 3.58 -6.69 -4.38
C ASP A 126 5.08 -6.80 -4.07
N SER A 127 5.91 -7.17 -5.05
CA SER A 127 7.35 -7.30 -4.87
C SER A 127 8.02 -5.99 -4.46
N ILE A 128 7.76 -4.92 -5.20
CA ILE A 128 8.40 -3.62 -4.94
C ILE A 128 7.90 -3.01 -3.64
N VAL A 129 6.60 -3.00 -3.41
CA VAL A 129 6.03 -2.42 -2.18
C VAL A 129 6.50 -3.20 -0.96
N SER A 130 6.49 -4.54 -1.01
CA SER A 130 6.94 -5.37 0.10
C SER A 130 8.39 -5.09 0.47
N GLU A 131 9.26 -5.03 -0.53
CA GLU A 131 10.69 -4.77 -0.31
C GLU A 131 10.91 -3.39 0.30
N LYS A 132 10.37 -2.35 -0.34
CA LYS A 132 10.61 -0.97 0.08
C LYS A 132 9.95 -0.65 1.42
N LEU A 133 8.75 -1.15 1.64
CA LEU A 133 8.04 -0.94 2.91
C LEU A 133 8.76 -1.65 4.05
N SER A 134 9.27 -2.87 3.82
CA SER A 134 10.06 -3.58 4.84
C SER A 134 11.29 -2.78 5.26
N PHE A 135 12.02 -2.24 4.31
CA PHE A 135 13.18 -1.39 4.61
C PHE A 135 12.77 -0.15 5.38
N PHE A 136 11.67 0.50 4.98
CA PHE A 136 11.19 1.69 5.66
C PHE A 136 10.86 1.41 7.13
N LEU A 137 10.17 0.30 7.41
CA LEU A 137 9.81 -0.05 8.79
C LEU A 137 11.05 -0.37 9.63
N GLU A 138 12.03 -1.05 9.05
CA GLU A 138 13.28 -1.35 9.76
C GLU A 138 14.08 -0.08 10.09
N GLU A 139 14.05 0.92 9.21
CA GLU A 139 14.74 2.19 9.42
C GLU A 139 13.99 3.16 10.33
N ASN A 140 12.67 2.96 10.51
CA ASN A 140 11.80 3.86 11.25
C ASN A 140 11.00 3.10 12.31
N LYS A 141 11.70 2.45 13.23
CA LYS A 141 11.09 1.55 14.22
C LYS A 141 10.03 2.21 15.09
N GLU A 142 10.28 3.43 15.55
CA GLU A 142 9.32 4.14 16.41
C GLU A 142 8.01 4.40 15.67
N LEU A 143 8.11 4.85 14.42
CA LEU A 143 6.92 5.06 13.61
C LEU A 143 6.22 3.75 13.32
N ALA A 144 6.97 2.69 13.00
CA ALA A 144 6.39 1.37 12.74
C ALA A 144 5.57 0.88 13.94
N ILE A 145 6.10 1.03 15.15
CA ILE A 145 5.41 0.64 16.38
C ILE A 145 4.14 1.48 16.57
N THR A 146 4.22 2.78 16.32
CA THR A 146 3.06 3.67 16.45
C THR A 146 1.95 3.25 15.49
N LEU A 147 2.28 2.95 14.24
CA LEU A 147 1.31 2.52 13.25
C LEU A 147 0.70 1.16 13.60
N ILE A 148 1.51 0.24 14.10
CA ILE A 148 1.02 -1.09 14.51
C ILE A 148 0.08 -0.98 15.70
N LYS A 149 0.36 -0.09 16.65
CA LYS A 149 -0.55 0.15 17.78
C LYS A 149 -1.90 0.69 17.28
N LYS A 150 -1.88 1.54 16.25
CA LYS A 150 -3.10 2.01 15.61
C LYS A 150 -3.88 0.85 15.01
N MET A 151 -3.20 -0.08 14.35
CA MET A 151 -3.82 -1.27 13.77
C MET A 151 -4.40 -2.20 14.84
N GLN A 152 -3.73 -2.33 15.97
CA GLN A 152 -4.24 -3.11 17.11
C GLN A 152 -5.54 -2.53 17.65
N ARG A 153 -5.64 -1.21 17.73
CA ARG A 153 -6.89 -0.55 18.15
C ARG A 153 -8.01 -0.79 17.15
N ALA A 154 -7.71 -0.72 15.85
CA ALA A 154 -8.70 -1.00 14.81
C ALA A 154 -9.20 -2.44 14.88
N SER A 155 -8.29 -3.39 15.13
CA SER A 155 -8.61 -4.81 15.20
C SER A 155 -9.51 -5.16 16.39
N THR A 156 -9.45 -4.39 17.47
CA THR A 156 -10.23 -4.65 18.68
C THR A 156 -11.51 -3.82 18.78
N ALA A 157 -11.71 -2.89 17.86
CA ALA A 157 -12.88 -2.00 17.88
C ALA A 157 -14.16 -2.66 17.40
#